data_8cf7210fc69f15401c6fc4ddae01c821
#
_entry.id   8cf7210fc69f15401c6fc4ddae01c821
#
_cell.length_a   1.000
_cell.length_b   1.000
_cell.length_c   1.000
_cell.angle_alpha   90.00
_cell.angle_beta   90.00
_cell.angle_gamma   90.00
#
_symmetry.space_group_name_H-M   'P 1'
#
loop_
_entity.id
_entity.type
_entity.pdbx_description
1 polymer ?
#
loop_
_entity_poly.entity_id
_entity_poly.type
_entity_poly.pdbx_seq_one_letter_code
_entity_poly.pdbx_strand_id
1 'polypeptide(L)'
;RGLPPVSVDSLGRKWISWVDTPQTDLLKMDVKDRFVFIGFTAKGIMPQLSTPVGYLEPHKIQTALAESILIENSPYVPDYAIAVEILIFLIFVSLTWTALNVFGVTNGILTGVGIMTLTVTYGAYTINQGILIDVSWTLVSEFVTGTVAFYLNYREQYKLRQQIKKQFEHYLDPAQVKRLQDNPELLKLGGEKRYCTFLFTDVRGFTSMSESLEPEQVTYIMNRALTAQVKAVQKHHGMVDKYIGDAMMAIFSAPIDLDFHENKALDCVIDIQKNMEELNIELEEKGIPSVAIGIGVNTGYAIIGNMGSESRFDYTAIGDAVNIAARLESGTKEAGVGVLIGYNTAIKTDYELRLLQPLKVKGKDKPLEVYTWDLS
;
A
#
# COMPACT_ATOMS: atom_id res chain seq x y z
N ARG A 1 47.50 59.89 29.07
CA ARG A 1 46.62 58.73 28.76
C ARG A 1 45.69 59.21 27.68
N GLY A 2 45.69 58.52 26.48
CA GLY A 2 44.81 58.84 25.36
C GLY A 2 43.38 58.72 25.73
N LEU A 3 42.48 59.44 25.07
CA LEU A 3 41.02 59.29 25.18
C LEU A 3 40.68 57.83 24.96
N PRO A 4 39.72 57.26 25.74
CA PRO A 4 39.25 55.90 25.51
C PRO A 4 38.76 55.81 24.07
N PRO A 5 39.01 54.71 23.38
CA PRO A 5 38.62 54.57 22.01
C PRO A 5 37.10 54.70 21.92
N VAL A 6 36.66 55.74 21.22
CA VAL A 6 35.23 55.86 20.85
C VAL A 6 34.94 54.75 19.89
N SER A 7 34.19 53.77 20.33
CA SER A 7 33.73 52.70 19.44
C SER A 7 32.69 53.28 18.48
N VAL A 8 33.00 53.23 17.20
CA VAL A 8 32.05 53.55 16.13
C VAL A 8 31.51 52.21 15.61
N ASP A 9 30.23 52.00 15.67
CA ASP A 9 29.63 50.82 15.08
C ASP A 9 29.51 50.92 13.56
N SER A 10 29.04 49.85 12.91
CA SER A 10 28.87 49.79 11.46
C SER A 10 27.92 50.87 10.89
N LEU A 11 27.12 51.49 11.72
CA LEU A 11 26.16 52.56 11.37
C LEU A 11 26.70 53.96 11.71
N GLY A 12 27.96 54.08 12.11
CA GLY A 12 28.59 55.37 12.45
C GLY A 12 28.20 55.96 13.81
N ARG A 13 27.46 55.19 14.65
CA ARG A 13 27.07 55.62 15.99
C ARG A 13 28.27 55.57 16.93
N LYS A 14 28.45 56.61 17.75
CA LYS A 14 29.53 56.69 18.73
C LYS A 14 29.02 56.30 20.12
N TRP A 15 29.62 55.24 20.68
CA TRP A 15 29.33 54.76 22.02
C TRP A 15 30.48 55.20 22.98
N ILE A 16 30.09 55.83 24.08
CA ILE A 16 31.04 56.36 25.05
C ILE A 16 30.63 55.88 26.43
N SER A 17 31.61 55.32 27.15
CA SER A 17 31.40 54.96 28.56
C SER A 17 31.62 56.19 29.46
N TRP A 18 30.59 56.63 30.15
CA TRP A 18 30.66 57.76 31.06
C TRP A 18 31.60 57.47 32.24
N VAL A 19 31.66 56.25 32.71
CA VAL A 19 32.48 55.86 33.84
C VAL A 19 33.95 55.89 33.51
N ASP A 20 34.33 55.53 32.32
CA ASP A 20 35.72 55.41 31.88
C ASP A 20 36.26 56.67 31.18
N THR A 21 35.41 57.68 30.94
CA THR A 21 35.77 58.90 30.24
C THR A 21 35.99 60.02 31.28
N PRO A 22 37.20 60.71 31.26
CA PRO A 22 37.45 61.82 32.17
C PRO A 22 36.43 62.94 32.00
N GLN A 23 35.99 63.54 33.10
CA GLN A 23 34.97 64.60 33.10
C GLN A 23 35.30 65.77 32.23
N THR A 24 36.64 66.15 32.17
CA THR A 24 37.15 67.22 31.30
C THR A 24 37.01 66.92 29.80
N ASP A 25 36.99 65.65 29.42
CA ASP A 25 36.86 65.25 27.99
C ASP A 25 35.40 65.13 27.61
N LEU A 26 34.50 64.80 28.53
CA LEU A 26 33.03 64.80 28.36
C LEU A 26 32.54 66.25 28.06
N LEU A 27 33.06 67.22 28.80
CA LEU A 27 32.75 68.68 28.62
C LEU A 27 33.20 69.25 27.26
N LYS A 28 34.13 68.56 26.61
CA LYS A 28 34.65 68.98 25.27
C LYS A 28 33.92 68.36 24.12
N MET A 29 32.97 67.49 24.41
CA MET A 29 32.21 66.84 23.37
C MET A 29 31.25 67.81 22.69
N ASP A 30 31.33 67.87 21.39
CA ASP A 30 30.42 68.64 20.58
C ASP A 30 29.14 67.89 20.44
N VAL A 31 28.14 68.21 21.25
CA VAL A 31 26.79 67.66 21.25
C VAL A 31 25.76 68.59 20.60
N LYS A 32 26.23 69.68 20.04
CA LYS A 32 25.38 70.65 19.36
C LYS A 32 24.73 69.99 18.13
N ASP A 33 23.43 70.21 18.00
CA ASP A 33 22.62 69.69 16.88
C ASP A 33 22.67 68.14 16.75
N ARG A 34 22.83 67.44 17.89
CA ARG A 34 22.85 65.96 17.93
C ARG A 34 21.84 65.42 18.94
N PHE A 35 21.29 64.29 18.61
CA PHE A 35 20.50 63.50 19.58
C PHE A 35 21.43 62.70 20.50
N VAL A 36 21.28 62.87 21.79
CA VAL A 36 22.09 62.18 22.82
C VAL A 36 21.17 61.27 23.68
N PHE A 37 21.43 59.99 23.64
CA PHE A 37 20.73 59.01 24.47
C PHE A 37 21.63 58.60 25.64
N ILE A 38 21.13 58.75 26.85
CA ILE A 38 21.84 58.40 28.09
C ILE A 38 21.15 57.17 28.72
N GLY A 39 21.92 56.15 29.01
CA GLY A 39 21.40 54.95 29.64
C GLY A 39 22.40 54.22 30.54
N PHE A 40 21.90 53.37 31.38
CA PHE A 40 22.72 52.56 32.29
C PHE A 40 23.02 51.19 31.63
N THR A 41 24.30 50.77 31.72
CA THR A 41 24.72 49.44 31.20
C THR A 41 25.11 48.48 32.31
N ALA A 42 25.04 48.93 33.60
CA ALA A 42 25.41 48.10 34.72
C ALA A 42 24.42 46.93 34.89
N LYS A 43 24.95 45.72 34.96
CA LYS A 43 24.14 44.49 35.19
C LYS A 43 23.35 44.62 36.52
N GLY A 44 22.04 44.38 36.43
CA GLY A 44 21.13 44.42 37.59
C GLY A 44 20.43 45.77 37.83
N ILE A 45 20.78 46.88 37.15
CA ILE A 45 20.07 48.17 37.27
C ILE A 45 18.89 48.23 36.28
N MET A 46 19.10 47.78 35.05
CA MET A 46 17.99 47.68 34.08
C MET A 46 17.94 46.29 33.46
N PRO A 47 16.74 45.73 33.26
CA PRO A 47 16.57 44.46 32.57
C PRO A 47 16.98 44.63 31.11
N GLN A 48 17.75 43.67 30.59
CA GLN A 48 17.99 43.58 29.15
C GLN A 48 16.71 43.06 28.47
N LEU A 49 16.32 43.63 27.37
CA LEU A 49 15.16 43.23 26.59
C LEU A 49 15.61 42.25 25.49
N SER A 50 14.85 41.19 25.33
CA SER A 50 15.06 40.23 24.25
C SER A 50 14.63 40.85 22.93
N THR A 51 15.55 40.83 21.96
CA THR A 51 15.33 41.32 20.60
C THR A 51 15.71 40.23 19.59
N PRO A 52 15.30 40.33 18.32
CA PRO A 52 15.72 39.38 17.28
C PRO A 52 17.26 39.33 17.07
N VAL A 53 17.97 40.34 17.47
CA VAL A 53 19.45 40.41 17.36
C VAL A 53 20.17 40.13 18.69
N GLY A 54 19.42 39.64 19.72
CA GLY A 54 19.95 39.32 21.04
C GLY A 54 19.41 40.21 22.14
N TYR A 55 20.02 40.10 23.32
CA TYR A 55 19.62 40.92 24.48
C TYR A 55 20.26 42.31 24.39
N LEU A 56 19.42 43.34 24.35
CA LEU A 56 19.85 44.73 24.28
C LEU A 56 19.34 45.53 25.48
N GLU A 57 20.10 46.55 25.89
CA GLU A 57 19.69 47.52 26.88
C GLU A 57 18.63 48.48 26.29
N PRO A 58 17.61 48.91 27.09
CA PRO A 58 16.51 49.73 26.61
C PRO A 58 16.93 51.03 25.83
N HIS A 59 17.97 51.68 26.29
CA HIS A 59 18.47 52.90 25.63
C HIS A 59 19.03 52.64 24.21
N LYS A 60 19.61 51.46 23.95
CA LYS A 60 20.05 51.05 22.62
C LYS A 60 18.89 50.83 21.67
N ILE A 61 17.83 50.27 22.20
CA ILE A 61 16.58 50.07 21.42
C ILE A 61 15.94 51.40 21.08
N GLN A 62 15.86 52.33 22.06
CA GLN A 62 15.35 53.67 21.84
C GLN A 62 16.20 54.48 20.85
N THR A 63 17.51 54.34 20.92
CA THR A 63 18.44 54.97 19.94
C THR A 63 18.18 54.44 18.53
N ALA A 64 18.07 53.12 18.36
CA ALA A 64 17.80 52.52 17.05
C ALA A 64 16.41 52.94 16.49
N LEU A 65 15.42 53.07 17.35
CA LEU A 65 14.10 53.55 16.95
C LEU A 65 14.13 55.00 16.51
N ALA A 66 14.76 55.90 17.27
CA ALA A 66 14.90 57.29 16.91
C ALA A 66 15.70 57.48 15.60
N GLU A 67 16.78 56.71 15.43
CA GLU A 67 17.55 56.72 14.19
C GLU A 67 16.69 56.28 12.96
N SER A 68 15.93 55.22 13.09
CA SER A 68 15.07 54.75 12.00
C SER A 68 14.00 55.76 11.60
N ILE A 69 13.46 56.53 12.56
CA ILE A 69 12.54 57.62 12.30
C ILE A 69 13.24 58.79 11.57
N LEU A 70 14.43 59.18 12.04
CA LEU A 70 15.20 60.31 11.47
C LEU A 70 15.68 60.03 10.04
N ILE A 71 16.02 58.79 9.74
CA ILE A 71 16.51 58.38 8.40
C ILE A 71 15.31 58.05 7.46
N GLU A 72 14.08 58.15 7.96
CA GLU A 72 12.86 57.78 7.22
C GLU A 72 12.91 56.30 6.73
N ASN A 73 13.66 55.44 7.41
CA ASN A 73 13.84 54.03 7.08
C ASN A 73 13.15 53.15 8.13
N SER A 74 11.98 53.56 8.56
CA SER A 74 11.15 52.75 9.47
C SER A 74 10.25 51.83 8.66
N PRO A 75 10.28 50.51 8.94
CA PRO A 75 9.31 49.59 8.32
C PRO A 75 7.87 50.05 8.64
N TYR A 76 7.02 50.07 7.65
CA TYR A 76 5.63 50.48 7.79
C TYR A 76 4.67 49.47 7.17
N VAL A 77 3.44 49.43 7.70
CA VAL A 77 2.35 48.66 7.13
C VAL A 77 1.57 49.56 6.20
N PRO A 78 1.55 49.31 4.88
CA PRO A 78 0.78 50.15 3.95
C PRO A 78 -0.74 49.90 4.10
N ASP A 79 -1.58 50.88 3.79
CA ASP A 79 -3.05 50.78 3.88
C ASP A 79 -3.62 49.63 3.03
N TYR A 80 -2.93 49.26 1.96
CA TYR A 80 -3.32 48.17 1.08
C TYR A 80 -2.79 46.81 1.52
N ALA A 81 -2.05 46.68 2.63
CA ALA A 81 -1.42 45.43 3.07
C ALA A 81 -2.43 44.29 3.16
N ILE A 82 -3.55 44.49 3.83
CA ILE A 82 -4.61 43.48 4.00
C ILE A 82 -5.10 42.95 2.66
N ALA A 83 -5.31 43.83 1.68
CA ALA A 83 -5.80 43.44 0.36
C ALA A 83 -4.77 42.55 -0.38
N VAL A 84 -3.50 42.91 -0.28
CA VAL A 84 -2.38 42.13 -0.86
C VAL A 84 -2.21 40.79 -0.16
N GLU A 85 -2.29 40.74 1.16
CA GLU A 85 -2.24 39.48 1.96
C GLU A 85 -3.36 38.52 1.56
N ILE A 86 -4.58 38.99 1.45
CA ILE A 86 -5.73 38.18 0.98
C ILE A 86 -5.50 37.69 -0.45
N LEU A 87 -4.99 38.53 -1.34
CA LEU A 87 -4.75 38.15 -2.73
C LEU A 87 -3.68 37.06 -2.84
N ILE A 88 -2.56 37.23 -2.13
CA ILE A 88 -1.46 36.24 -2.07
C ILE A 88 -1.96 34.92 -1.49
N PHE A 89 -2.72 34.99 -0.40
CA PHE A 89 -3.35 33.81 0.21
C PHE A 89 -4.22 33.05 -0.79
N LEU A 90 -5.15 33.73 -1.47
CA LEU A 90 -6.05 33.09 -2.43
C LEU A 90 -5.30 32.46 -3.61
N ILE A 91 -4.31 33.18 -4.16
CA ILE A 91 -3.53 32.70 -5.30
C ILE A 91 -2.69 31.47 -4.89
N PHE A 92 -1.88 31.58 -3.85
CA PHE A 92 -0.91 30.56 -3.51
C PHE A 92 -1.54 29.29 -2.93
N VAL A 93 -2.58 29.43 -2.09
CA VAL A 93 -3.34 28.28 -1.59
C VAL A 93 -4.06 27.56 -2.73
N SER A 94 -4.68 28.31 -3.67
CA SER A 94 -5.32 27.70 -4.85
C SER A 94 -4.32 27.01 -5.76
N LEU A 95 -3.15 27.60 -5.94
CA LEU A 95 -2.07 27.03 -6.76
C LEU A 95 -1.54 25.75 -6.12
N THR A 96 -1.32 25.74 -4.81
CA THR A 96 -0.88 24.56 -4.04
C THR A 96 -1.89 23.42 -4.15
N TRP A 97 -3.19 23.73 -3.96
CA TRP A 97 -4.26 22.75 -4.14
C TRP A 97 -4.29 22.17 -5.55
N THR A 98 -4.24 23.02 -6.56
CA THR A 98 -4.27 22.60 -7.97
C THR A 98 -3.04 21.79 -8.35
N ALA A 99 -1.85 22.20 -7.90
CA ALA A 99 -0.61 21.49 -8.19
C ALA A 99 -0.62 20.05 -7.66
N LEU A 100 -1.09 19.85 -6.43
CA LEU A 100 -1.18 18.52 -5.81
C LEU A 100 -2.21 17.61 -6.51
N ASN A 101 -3.28 18.17 -7.04
CA ASN A 101 -4.30 17.39 -7.74
C ASN A 101 -3.94 17.07 -9.20
N VAL A 102 -3.21 17.97 -9.89
CA VAL A 102 -2.90 17.81 -11.32
C VAL A 102 -1.60 17.05 -11.56
N PHE A 103 -0.54 17.37 -10.81
CA PHE A 103 0.80 16.80 -11.08
C PHE A 103 1.11 15.51 -10.35
N GLY A 104 0.14 14.99 -9.58
CA GLY A 104 0.32 13.79 -8.75
C GLY A 104 1.17 14.07 -7.49
N VAL A 105 1.33 13.03 -6.66
CA VAL A 105 1.89 13.20 -5.30
C VAL A 105 3.32 13.76 -5.32
N THR A 106 4.22 13.15 -6.09
CA THR A 106 5.65 13.52 -6.05
C THR A 106 5.89 14.92 -6.61
N ASN A 107 5.40 15.18 -7.83
CA ASN A 107 5.59 16.48 -8.47
C ASN A 107 4.77 17.58 -7.79
N GLY A 108 3.62 17.22 -7.24
CA GLY A 108 2.78 18.14 -6.47
C GLY A 108 3.46 18.62 -5.19
N ILE A 109 4.15 17.73 -4.46
CA ILE A 109 4.96 18.11 -3.28
C ILE A 109 6.08 19.05 -3.68
N LEU A 110 6.86 18.74 -4.73
CA LEU A 110 7.94 19.59 -5.21
C LEU A 110 7.43 20.98 -5.59
N THR A 111 6.30 21.04 -6.30
CA THR A 111 5.67 22.31 -6.68
C THR A 111 5.17 23.08 -5.45
N GLY A 112 4.55 22.40 -4.46
CA GLY A 112 4.10 23.01 -3.20
C GLY A 112 5.27 23.60 -2.39
N VAL A 113 6.38 22.89 -2.27
CA VAL A 113 7.60 23.42 -1.63
C VAL A 113 8.13 24.63 -2.40
N GLY A 114 8.09 24.61 -3.73
CA GLY A 114 8.46 25.75 -4.56
C GLY A 114 7.59 26.97 -4.30
N ILE A 115 6.26 26.81 -4.18
CA ILE A 115 5.32 27.88 -3.87
C ILE A 115 5.60 28.45 -2.47
N MET A 116 5.77 27.60 -1.44
CA MET A 116 6.16 28.06 -0.09
C MET A 116 7.47 28.86 -0.10
N THR A 117 8.45 28.42 -0.88
CA THR A 117 9.71 29.14 -1.02
C THR A 117 9.51 30.52 -1.66
N LEU A 118 8.63 30.62 -2.66
CA LEU A 118 8.26 31.90 -3.26
C LEU A 118 7.56 32.82 -2.25
N THR A 119 6.65 32.29 -1.43
CA THR A 119 5.97 33.05 -0.37
C THR A 119 6.97 33.62 0.63
N VAL A 120 7.91 32.81 1.12
CA VAL A 120 8.99 33.26 2.03
C VAL A 120 9.88 34.31 1.38
N THR A 121 10.29 34.08 0.13
CA THR A 121 11.16 35.00 -0.62
C THR A 121 10.48 36.35 -0.84
N TYR A 122 9.17 36.33 -1.16
CA TYR A 122 8.37 37.54 -1.30
C TYR A 122 8.28 38.32 0.01
N GLY A 123 7.99 37.65 1.15
CA GLY A 123 7.98 38.28 2.47
C GLY A 123 9.33 38.88 2.85
N ALA A 124 10.43 38.16 2.61
CA ALA A 124 11.77 38.68 2.84
C ALA A 124 12.10 39.91 1.95
N TYR A 125 11.68 39.87 0.68
CA TYR A 125 11.85 40.98 -0.24
C TYR A 125 11.11 42.24 0.22
N THR A 126 9.84 42.13 0.63
CA THR A 126 9.05 43.29 1.09
C THR A 126 9.61 43.89 2.37
N ILE A 127 10.07 43.06 3.31
CA ILE A 127 10.74 43.51 4.53
C ILE A 127 12.00 44.31 4.20
N ASN A 128 12.81 43.84 3.25
CA ASN A 128 14.02 44.58 2.80
C ASN A 128 13.70 45.93 2.16
N GLN A 129 12.48 46.12 1.63
CA GLN A 129 11.99 47.39 1.12
C GLN A 129 11.37 48.28 2.21
N GLY A 130 11.40 47.85 3.46
CA GLY A 130 10.73 48.55 4.56
C GLY A 130 9.20 48.40 4.58
N ILE A 131 8.66 47.49 3.81
CA ILE A 131 7.21 47.22 3.73
C ILE A 131 6.89 45.96 4.51
N LEU A 132 6.00 46.05 5.51
CA LEU A 132 5.56 44.93 6.31
C LEU A 132 4.26 44.36 5.72
N ILE A 133 4.37 43.17 5.12
CA ILE A 133 3.26 42.35 4.66
C ILE A 133 3.35 41.03 5.40
N ASP A 134 2.27 40.63 6.06
CA ASP A 134 2.24 39.38 6.83
C ASP A 134 1.93 38.19 5.92
N VAL A 135 2.94 37.40 5.63
CA VAL A 135 2.82 36.14 4.87
C VAL A 135 2.64 34.91 5.76
N SER A 136 2.62 35.06 7.07
CA SER A 136 2.60 33.95 8.03
C SER A 136 1.33 33.11 7.87
N TRP A 137 0.17 33.74 7.75
CA TRP A 137 -1.10 33.05 7.54
C TRP A 137 -1.15 32.29 6.21
N THR A 138 -0.56 32.87 5.16
CA THR A 138 -0.45 32.19 3.86
C THR A 138 0.40 30.93 3.98
N LEU A 139 1.56 30.98 4.64
CA LEU A 139 2.43 29.82 4.85
C LEU A 139 1.75 28.71 5.67
N VAL A 140 1.08 29.07 6.76
CA VAL A 140 0.32 28.10 7.57
C VAL A 140 -0.77 27.45 6.73
N SER A 141 -1.51 28.24 5.96
CA SER A 141 -2.60 27.75 5.11
C SER A 141 -2.11 26.89 3.95
N GLU A 142 -0.98 27.23 3.32
CA GLU A 142 -0.32 26.40 2.31
C GLU A 142 0.09 25.04 2.88
N PHE A 143 0.69 25.04 4.07
CA PHE A 143 1.10 23.80 4.75
C PHE A 143 -0.11 22.92 5.08
N VAL A 144 -1.18 23.51 5.67
CA VAL A 144 -2.41 22.77 6.00
C VAL A 144 -3.07 22.25 4.73
N THR A 145 -3.22 23.09 3.70
CA THR A 145 -3.81 22.70 2.42
C THR A 145 -3.01 21.61 1.74
N GLY A 146 -1.69 21.72 1.75
CA GLY A 146 -0.77 20.72 1.23
C GLY A 146 -0.92 19.38 1.94
N THR A 147 -0.99 19.40 3.27
CA THR A 147 -1.17 18.20 4.08
C THR A 147 -2.52 17.52 3.83
N VAL A 148 -3.60 18.32 3.77
CA VAL A 148 -4.95 17.81 3.50
C VAL A 148 -5.05 17.22 2.09
N ALA A 149 -4.56 17.94 1.07
CA ALA A 149 -4.58 17.47 -0.30
C ALA A 149 -3.73 16.19 -0.49
N PHE A 150 -2.55 16.14 0.13
CA PHE A 150 -1.72 14.93 0.15
C PHE A 150 -2.47 13.74 0.75
N TYR A 151 -3.08 13.93 1.92
CA TYR A 151 -3.84 12.87 2.60
C TYR A 151 -5.02 12.36 1.75
N LEU A 152 -5.78 13.27 1.14
CA LEU A 152 -6.93 12.90 0.30
C LEU A 152 -6.50 12.11 -0.94
N ASN A 153 -5.46 12.56 -1.65
CA ASN A 153 -4.90 11.88 -2.81
C ASN A 153 -4.31 10.51 -2.45
N TYR A 154 -3.57 10.42 -1.34
CA TYR A 154 -3.03 9.15 -0.85
C TYR A 154 -4.15 8.16 -0.52
N ARG A 155 -5.20 8.63 0.18
CA ARG A 155 -6.36 7.80 0.52
C ARG A 155 -7.11 7.30 -0.72
N GLU A 156 -7.26 8.13 -1.73
CA GLU A 156 -7.91 7.76 -2.99
C GLU A 156 -7.09 6.70 -3.75
N GLN A 157 -5.79 6.91 -3.91
CA GLN A 157 -4.89 5.93 -4.52
C GLN A 157 -4.87 4.61 -3.74
N TYR A 158 -4.84 4.67 -2.42
CA TYR A 158 -4.90 3.48 -1.58
C TYR A 158 -6.20 2.70 -1.78
N LYS A 159 -7.36 3.40 -1.79
CA LYS A 159 -8.66 2.76 -2.07
C LYS A 159 -8.69 2.11 -3.46
N LEU A 160 -8.20 2.81 -4.48
CA LEU A 160 -8.16 2.28 -5.84
C LEU A 160 -7.30 1.02 -5.92
N ARG A 161 -6.12 1.01 -5.31
CA ARG A 161 -5.25 -0.18 -5.22
C ARG A 161 -5.96 -1.34 -4.53
N GLN A 162 -6.67 -1.08 -3.43
CA GLN A 162 -7.43 -2.13 -2.71
C GLN A 162 -8.61 -2.66 -3.55
N GLN A 163 -9.29 -1.80 -4.28
CA GLN A 163 -10.37 -2.22 -5.19
C GLN A 163 -9.85 -3.10 -6.31
N ILE A 164 -8.77 -2.69 -6.98
CA ILE A 164 -8.10 -3.47 -8.03
C ILE A 164 -7.67 -4.82 -7.47
N LYS A 165 -6.99 -4.84 -6.31
CA LYS A 165 -6.58 -6.09 -5.64
C LYS A 165 -7.77 -7.02 -5.43
N LYS A 166 -8.85 -6.51 -4.82
CA LYS A 166 -10.07 -7.29 -4.54
C LYS A 166 -10.74 -7.83 -5.81
N GLN A 167 -10.70 -7.07 -6.92
CA GLN A 167 -11.21 -7.55 -8.21
C GLN A 167 -10.35 -8.69 -8.76
N PHE A 168 -9.02 -8.58 -8.66
CA PHE A 168 -8.12 -9.65 -9.12
C PHE A 168 -8.23 -10.92 -8.26
N GLU A 169 -8.54 -10.82 -6.98
CA GLU A 169 -8.78 -11.98 -6.09
C GLU A 169 -9.99 -12.83 -6.52
N HIS A 170 -10.86 -12.33 -7.40
CA HIS A 170 -11.93 -13.15 -8.01
C HIS A 170 -11.45 -13.98 -9.21
N TYR A 171 -10.32 -13.62 -9.83
CA TYR A 171 -9.77 -14.28 -11.00
C TYR A 171 -8.52 -15.09 -10.70
N LEU A 172 -7.83 -14.77 -9.62
CA LEU A 172 -6.60 -15.44 -9.19
C LEU A 172 -6.74 -15.85 -7.72
N ASP A 173 -6.12 -16.98 -7.38
CA ASP A 173 -6.07 -17.41 -6.00
C ASP A 173 -5.40 -16.34 -5.10
N PRO A 174 -5.96 -16.03 -3.93
CA PRO A 174 -5.41 -15.00 -3.01
C PRO A 174 -3.95 -15.23 -2.63
N ALA A 175 -3.49 -16.48 -2.53
CA ALA A 175 -2.10 -16.81 -2.25
C ALA A 175 -1.18 -16.43 -3.42
N GLN A 176 -1.64 -16.58 -4.66
CA GLN A 176 -0.92 -16.10 -5.86
C GLN A 176 -0.84 -14.58 -5.88
N VAL A 177 -1.96 -13.89 -5.65
CA VAL A 177 -2.01 -12.41 -5.63
C VAL A 177 -1.01 -11.88 -4.62
N LYS A 178 -0.97 -12.47 -3.42
CA LYS A 178 -0.02 -12.09 -2.37
C LYS A 178 1.43 -12.34 -2.80
N ARG A 179 1.74 -13.54 -3.34
CA ARG A 179 3.10 -13.88 -3.80
C ARG A 179 3.61 -12.92 -4.88
N LEU A 180 2.74 -12.54 -5.83
CA LEU A 180 3.09 -11.58 -6.89
C LEU A 180 3.24 -10.14 -6.37
N GLN A 181 2.51 -9.75 -5.33
CA GLN A 181 2.69 -8.46 -4.68
C GLN A 181 4.02 -8.36 -3.94
N ASP A 182 4.39 -9.45 -3.25
CA ASP A 182 5.65 -9.51 -2.49
C ASP A 182 6.87 -9.65 -3.41
N ASN A 183 6.69 -10.25 -4.62
CA ASN A 183 7.76 -10.54 -5.57
C ASN A 183 7.31 -10.26 -7.02
N PRO A 184 7.23 -9.00 -7.45
CA PRO A 184 6.77 -8.63 -8.81
C PRO A 184 7.61 -9.21 -9.96
N GLU A 185 8.87 -9.54 -9.67
CA GLU A 185 9.80 -10.17 -10.63
C GLU A 185 9.40 -11.60 -11.04
N LEU A 186 8.46 -12.22 -10.30
CA LEU A 186 7.90 -13.52 -10.66
C LEU A 186 6.89 -13.46 -11.81
N LEU A 187 6.49 -12.25 -12.25
CA LEU A 187 5.65 -12.05 -13.43
C LEU A 187 6.44 -12.26 -14.75
N LYS A 188 7.03 -13.44 -14.90
CA LYS A 188 7.74 -13.87 -16.10
C LYS A 188 7.43 -15.34 -16.38
N LEU A 189 7.53 -15.75 -17.66
CA LEU A 189 7.45 -17.16 -18.05
C LEU A 189 8.52 -17.99 -17.34
N GLY A 190 8.13 -19.18 -16.90
CA GLY A 190 9.02 -20.14 -16.27
C GLY A 190 8.36 -20.82 -15.09
N GLY A 191 9.02 -21.85 -14.60
CA GLY A 191 8.53 -22.63 -13.48
C GLY A 191 9.67 -23.33 -12.74
N GLU A 192 9.35 -23.84 -11.59
CA GLU A 192 10.24 -24.61 -10.71
C GLU A 192 9.72 -26.03 -10.50
N LYS A 193 10.62 -26.99 -10.33
CA LYS A 193 10.25 -28.35 -10.01
C LYS A 193 9.90 -28.44 -8.52
N ARG A 194 8.62 -28.75 -8.25
CA ARG A 194 8.11 -28.89 -6.88
C ARG A 194 7.44 -30.23 -6.66
N TYR A 195 7.43 -30.68 -5.41
CA TYR A 195 6.74 -31.89 -4.99
C TYR A 195 5.41 -31.47 -4.35
N CYS A 196 4.28 -31.80 -5.00
CA CYS A 196 2.95 -31.31 -4.64
C CYS A 196 1.91 -32.41 -4.75
N THR A 197 0.75 -32.18 -4.14
CA THR A 197 -0.43 -33.00 -4.33
C THR A 197 -1.42 -32.29 -5.23
N PHE A 198 -1.92 -33.01 -6.23
CA PHE A 198 -2.87 -32.55 -7.23
C PHE A 198 -4.22 -33.19 -7.00
N LEU A 199 -5.25 -32.38 -7.03
CA LEU A 199 -6.64 -32.81 -6.87
C LEU A 199 -7.41 -32.37 -8.12
N PHE A 200 -8.13 -33.34 -8.74
CA PHE A 200 -9.07 -33.10 -9.80
C PHE A 200 -10.45 -33.53 -9.37
N THR A 201 -11.45 -32.74 -9.74
CA THR A 201 -12.86 -33.09 -9.52
C THR A 201 -13.64 -32.86 -10.81
N ASP A 202 -14.68 -33.66 -11.04
CA ASP A 202 -15.58 -33.48 -12.17
C ASP A 202 -17.02 -33.87 -11.76
N VAL A 203 -18.01 -33.12 -12.28
CA VAL A 203 -19.42 -33.37 -11.98
C VAL A 203 -19.95 -34.50 -12.87
N ARG A 204 -20.41 -35.58 -12.23
CA ARG A 204 -20.88 -36.74 -12.98
C ARG A 204 -22.18 -36.46 -13.73
N GLY A 205 -22.18 -36.82 -15.02
CA GLY A 205 -23.36 -36.69 -15.85
C GLY A 205 -23.76 -35.25 -16.19
N PHE A 206 -22.85 -34.29 -16.00
CA PHE A 206 -23.10 -32.88 -16.28
C PHE A 206 -23.61 -32.64 -17.70
N THR A 207 -23.00 -33.27 -18.70
CA THR A 207 -23.43 -33.14 -20.11
C THR A 207 -24.89 -33.51 -20.31
N SER A 208 -25.29 -34.68 -19.81
CA SER A 208 -26.70 -35.15 -19.92
C SER A 208 -27.65 -34.27 -19.11
N MET A 209 -27.22 -33.79 -17.94
CA MET A 209 -27.98 -32.88 -17.10
C MET A 209 -28.16 -31.52 -17.80
N SER A 210 -27.13 -30.99 -18.43
CA SER A 210 -27.16 -29.70 -19.14
C SER A 210 -28.05 -29.71 -20.37
N GLU A 211 -28.29 -30.89 -20.97
CA GLU A 211 -29.23 -31.06 -22.07
C GLU A 211 -30.70 -31.11 -21.60
N SER A 212 -30.95 -31.48 -20.34
CA SER A 212 -32.29 -31.71 -19.79
C SER A 212 -32.86 -30.59 -18.93
N LEU A 213 -32.00 -29.67 -18.46
CA LEU A 213 -32.35 -28.55 -17.58
C LEU A 213 -32.29 -27.22 -18.31
N GLU A 214 -33.02 -26.21 -17.79
CA GLU A 214 -32.91 -24.86 -18.26
C GLU A 214 -31.49 -24.26 -17.96
N PRO A 215 -30.92 -23.41 -18.83
CA PRO A 215 -29.57 -22.87 -18.68
C PRO A 215 -29.32 -22.19 -17.32
N GLU A 216 -30.33 -21.56 -16.74
CA GLU A 216 -30.28 -20.91 -15.43
C GLU A 216 -30.09 -21.93 -14.31
N GLN A 217 -30.77 -23.08 -14.39
CA GLN A 217 -30.63 -24.16 -13.42
C GLN A 217 -29.25 -24.83 -13.54
N VAL A 218 -28.77 -25.07 -14.75
CA VAL A 218 -27.42 -25.59 -14.99
C VAL A 218 -26.35 -24.66 -14.40
N THR A 219 -26.45 -23.34 -14.67
CA THR A 219 -25.56 -22.33 -14.11
C THR A 219 -25.61 -22.26 -12.59
N TYR A 220 -26.82 -22.37 -12.02
CA TYR A 220 -27.03 -22.41 -10.56
C TYR A 220 -26.32 -23.61 -9.94
N ILE A 221 -26.55 -24.82 -10.45
CA ILE A 221 -25.92 -26.05 -9.94
C ILE A 221 -24.39 -25.94 -10.01
N MET A 222 -23.87 -25.55 -11.20
CA MET A 222 -22.44 -25.46 -11.42
C MET A 222 -21.78 -24.47 -10.43
N ASN A 223 -22.32 -23.25 -10.29
CA ASN A 223 -21.79 -22.26 -9.38
C ASN A 223 -21.83 -22.71 -7.92
N ARG A 224 -22.90 -23.41 -7.51
CA ARG A 224 -23.04 -23.95 -6.15
C ARG A 224 -22.05 -25.10 -5.91
N ALA A 225 -21.93 -26.04 -6.86
CA ALA A 225 -21.02 -27.18 -6.76
C ALA A 225 -19.54 -26.70 -6.72
N LEU A 226 -19.14 -25.79 -7.60
CA LEU A 226 -17.80 -25.22 -7.57
C LEU A 226 -17.54 -24.43 -6.28
N THR A 227 -18.52 -23.66 -5.79
CA THR A 227 -18.39 -22.91 -4.53
C THR A 227 -18.18 -23.87 -3.34
N ALA A 228 -18.90 -24.98 -3.29
CA ALA A 228 -18.77 -26.00 -2.25
C ALA A 228 -17.35 -26.61 -2.23
N GLN A 229 -16.82 -26.89 -3.40
CA GLN A 229 -15.47 -27.44 -3.59
C GLN A 229 -14.37 -26.43 -3.24
N VAL A 230 -14.46 -25.19 -3.76
CA VAL A 230 -13.49 -24.12 -3.51
C VAL A 230 -13.36 -23.80 -2.01
N LYS A 231 -14.50 -23.78 -1.27
CA LYS A 231 -14.48 -23.58 0.18
C LYS A 231 -13.62 -24.64 0.90
N ALA A 232 -13.72 -25.90 0.49
CA ALA A 232 -12.92 -26.96 1.07
C ALA A 232 -11.43 -26.81 0.70
N VAL A 233 -11.11 -26.52 -0.57
CA VAL A 233 -9.73 -26.30 -1.01
C VAL A 233 -9.07 -25.17 -0.21
N GLN A 234 -9.75 -24.04 -0.08
CA GLN A 234 -9.21 -22.87 0.67
C GLN A 234 -9.09 -23.15 2.17
N LYS A 235 -10.03 -23.88 2.78
CA LYS A 235 -9.98 -24.28 4.19
C LYS A 235 -8.73 -25.10 4.50
N HIS A 236 -8.31 -25.96 3.57
CA HIS A 236 -7.15 -26.82 3.72
C HIS A 236 -5.88 -26.25 3.06
N HIS A 237 -5.85 -24.93 2.80
CA HIS A 237 -4.71 -24.21 2.25
C HIS A 237 -4.24 -24.70 0.87
N GLY A 238 -5.16 -25.32 0.10
CA GLY A 238 -4.95 -25.62 -1.30
C GLY A 238 -5.19 -24.38 -2.17
N MET A 239 -4.60 -24.36 -3.33
CA MET A 239 -4.79 -23.36 -4.37
C MET A 239 -5.70 -23.95 -5.47
N VAL A 240 -6.75 -23.25 -5.83
CA VAL A 240 -7.49 -23.57 -7.05
C VAL A 240 -6.67 -23.06 -8.25
N ASP A 241 -6.28 -23.99 -9.12
CA ASP A 241 -5.53 -23.66 -10.33
C ASP A 241 -6.48 -23.12 -11.42
N LYS A 242 -7.44 -23.92 -11.81
CA LYS A 242 -8.42 -23.53 -12.85
C LYS A 242 -9.69 -24.39 -12.80
N TYR A 243 -10.70 -23.90 -13.49
CA TYR A 243 -11.87 -24.68 -13.88
C TYR A 243 -11.73 -25.14 -15.34
N ILE A 244 -12.13 -26.38 -15.60
CA ILE A 244 -12.08 -27.00 -16.94
C ILE A 244 -13.51 -27.48 -17.24
N GLY A 245 -14.38 -26.56 -17.70
CA GLY A 245 -15.82 -26.82 -17.76
C GLY A 245 -16.42 -26.95 -16.37
N ASP A 246 -16.98 -28.12 -16.05
CA ASP A 246 -17.53 -28.51 -14.74
C ASP A 246 -16.48 -29.17 -13.83
N ALA A 247 -15.26 -29.35 -14.31
CA ALA A 247 -14.13 -29.87 -13.54
C ALA A 247 -13.35 -28.76 -12.83
N MET A 248 -12.73 -29.09 -11.72
CA MET A 248 -11.82 -28.22 -10.98
C MET A 248 -10.46 -28.90 -10.80
N MET A 249 -9.38 -28.14 -10.98
CA MET A 249 -8.03 -28.55 -10.60
C MET A 249 -7.56 -27.73 -9.41
N ALA A 250 -7.04 -28.40 -8.38
CA ALA A 250 -6.42 -27.76 -7.23
C ALA A 250 -5.01 -28.35 -6.95
N ILE A 251 -4.15 -27.51 -6.35
CA ILE A 251 -2.76 -27.84 -6.03
C ILE A 251 -2.54 -27.57 -4.55
N PHE A 252 -1.90 -28.52 -3.86
CA PHE A 252 -1.46 -28.38 -2.47
C PHE A 252 0.07 -28.34 -2.41
N SER A 253 0.65 -27.45 -1.62
CA SER A 253 2.08 -27.10 -1.54
C SER A 253 2.59 -26.24 -2.71
N ALA A 254 1.68 -25.44 -3.31
CA ALA A 254 2.01 -24.35 -4.23
C ALA A 254 0.89 -23.30 -4.22
N PRO A 255 1.19 -22.00 -4.39
CA PRO A 255 2.52 -21.37 -4.53
C PRO A 255 3.34 -21.31 -3.24
N ILE A 256 2.73 -21.63 -2.09
CA ILE A 256 3.33 -21.62 -0.75
C ILE A 256 3.56 -23.08 -0.34
N ASP A 257 4.70 -23.37 0.29
CA ASP A 257 4.97 -24.68 0.83
C ASP A 257 3.97 -25.03 1.93
N LEU A 258 3.49 -26.27 1.91
CA LEU A 258 2.50 -26.78 2.84
C LEU A 258 2.99 -28.12 3.39
N ASP A 259 3.22 -28.17 4.69
CA ASP A 259 3.57 -29.40 5.37
C ASP A 259 2.37 -30.38 5.37
N PHE A 260 2.67 -31.67 5.22
CA PHE A 260 1.65 -32.73 5.17
C PHE A 260 0.59 -32.49 4.11
N HIS A 261 1.00 -31.96 2.95
CA HIS A 261 0.06 -31.60 1.87
C HIS A 261 -0.75 -32.77 1.34
N GLU A 262 -0.26 -34.01 1.47
CA GLU A 262 -1.00 -35.22 1.14
C GLU A 262 -2.23 -35.37 2.06
N ASN A 263 -2.04 -35.26 3.38
CA ASN A 263 -3.12 -35.32 4.35
C ASN A 263 -4.11 -34.17 4.16
N LYS A 264 -3.59 -32.94 3.94
CA LYS A 264 -4.42 -31.75 3.69
C LYS A 264 -5.29 -31.92 2.45
N ALA A 265 -4.78 -32.52 1.39
CA ALA A 265 -5.55 -32.81 0.20
C ALA A 265 -6.67 -33.83 0.49
N LEU A 266 -6.41 -34.85 1.32
CA LEU A 266 -7.43 -35.83 1.71
C LEU A 266 -8.45 -35.27 2.68
N ASP A 267 -8.04 -34.44 3.66
CA ASP A 267 -8.97 -33.67 4.52
C ASP A 267 -9.91 -32.81 3.64
N CYS A 268 -9.36 -32.19 2.60
CA CYS A 268 -10.13 -31.41 1.63
C CYS A 268 -11.15 -32.28 0.89
N VAL A 269 -10.78 -33.48 0.47
CA VAL A 269 -11.70 -34.39 -0.22
C VAL A 269 -12.89 -34.76 0.67
N ILE A 270 -12.64 -35.05 1.95
CA ILE A 270 -13.72 -35.32 2.93
C ILE A 270 -14.67 -34.13 3.05
N ASP A 271 -14.11 -32.93 3.19
CA ASP A 271 -14.96 -31.72 3.27
C ASP A 271 -15.71 -31.45 1.95
N ILE A 272 -15.10 -31.72 0.80
CA ILE A 272 -15.78 -31.61 -0.50
C ILE A 272 -16.99 -32.56 -0.52
N GLN A 273 -16.82 -33.84 -0.16
CA GLN A 273 -17.90 -34.80 -0.17
C GLN A 273 -19.05 -34.35 0.75
N LYS A 274 -18.72 -33.92 1.98
CA LYS A 274 -19.71 -33.39 2.92
C LYS A 274 -20.44 -32.15 2.37
N ASN A 275 -19.70 -31.19 1.81
CA ASN A 275 -20.31 -29.98 1.24
C ASN A 275 -21.22 -30.31 0.03
N MET A 276 -20.90 -31.37 -0.73
CA MET A 276 -21.73 -31.82 -1.83
C MET A 276 -23.00 -32.53 -1.36
N GLU A 277 -22.93 -33.26 -0.23
CA GLU A 277 -24.14 -33.82 0.41
C GLU A 277 -25.07 -32.73 0.88
N GLU A 278 -24.55 -31.69 1.56
CA GLU A 278 -25.31 -30.52 1.98
C GLU A 278 -25.96 -29.81 0.77
N LEU A 279 -25.20 -29.67 -0.32
CA LEU A 279 -25.71 -29.08 -1.55
C LEU A 279 -26.86 -29.93 -2.15
N ASN A 280 -26.73 -31.26 -2.16
CA ASN A 280 -27.76 -32.14 -2.71
C ASN A 280 -29.09 -32.02 -1.94
N ILE A 281 -29.03 -31.85 -0.61
CA ILE A 281 -30.24 -31.57 0.18
C ILE A 281 -30.90 -30.26 -0.28
N GLU A 282 -30.07 -29.18 -0.48
CA GLU A 282 -30.58 -27.89 -0.96
C GLU A 282 -31.20 -28.01 -2.38
N LEU A 283 -30.59 -28.80 -3.26
CA LEU A 283 -31.11 -29.03 -4.61
C LEU A 283 -32.45 -29.79 -4.61
N GLU A 284 -32.54 -30.81 -3.78
CA GLU A 284 -33.80 -31.60 -3.62
C GLU A 284 -34.95 -30.74 -3.08
N GLU A 285 -34.71 -29.88 -2.11
CA GLU A 285 -35.70 -28.92 -1.61
C GLU A 285 -36.23 -27.97 -2.70
N LYS A 286 -35.42 -27.70 -3.72
CA LYS A 286 -35.77 -26.85 -4.88
C LYS A 286 -36.33 -27.65 -6.06
N GLY A 287 -36.46 -28.96 -5.93
CA GLY A 287 -36.90 -29.84 -7.02
C GLY A 287 -35.87 -29.97 -8.16
N ILE A 288 -34.61 -29.74 -7.86
CA ILE A 288 -33.48 -29.84 -8.80
C ILE A 288 -32.79 -31.20 -8.56
N PRO A 289 -32.37 -31.91 -9.61
CA PRO A 289 -31.67 -33.18 -9.44
C PRO A 289 -30.36 -33.05 -8.64
N SER A 290 -30.10 -34.06 -7.79
CA SER A 290 -28.83 -34.18 -7.07
C SER A 290 -27.65 -34.43 -8.03
N VAL A 291 -26.49 -34.02 -7.63
CA VAL A 291 -25.23 -34.15 -8.40
C VAL A 291 -24.21 -34.98 -7.63
N ALA A 292 -23.51 -35.85 -8.33
CA ALA A 292 -22.36 -36.57 -7.82
C ALA A 292 -21.08 -36.05 -8.43
N ILE A 293 -19.96 -36.24 -7.74
CA ILE A 293 -18.65 -35.86 -8.25
C ILE A 293 -17.69 -37.05 -8.24
N GLY A 294 -16.78 -37.06 -9.23
CA GLY A 294 -15.58 -37.89 -9.24
C GLY A 294 -14.40 -37.09 -8.71
N ILE A 295 -13.53 -37.69 -7.90
CA ILE A 295 -12.35 -37.03 -7.33
C ILE A 295 -11.13 -37.92 -7.54
N GLY A 296 -10.08 -37.32 -8.13
CA GLY A 296 -8.77 -37.95 -8.30
C GLY A 296 -7.69 -37.18 -7.54
N VAL A 297 -6.91 -37.88 -6.71
CA VAL A 297 -5.81 -37.30 -5.93
C VAL A 297 -4.51 -38.01 -6.23
N ASN A 298 -3.45 -37.28 -6.57
CA ASN A 298 -2.15 -37.86 -6.76
C ASN A 298 -1.03 -36.90 -6.35
N THR A 299 0.05 -37.44 -5.81
CA THR A 299 1.21 -36.71 -5.34
C THR A 299 2.43 -36.99 -6.22
N GLY A 300 3.25 -35.98 -6.50
CA GLY A 300 4.47 -36.14 -7.24
C GLY A 300 5.13 -34.85 -7.68
N TYR A 301 6.26 -34.99 -8.37
CA TYR A 301 6.95 -33.84 -8.94
C TYR A 301 6.24 -33.31 -10.18
N ALA A 302 6.12 -32.00 -10.26
CA ALA A 302 5.68 -31.27 -11.43
C ALA A 302 6.48 -29.97 -11.60
N ILE A 303 6.44 -29.37 -12.77
CA ILE A 303 6.91 -28.00 -12.98
C ILE A 303 5.73 -27.08 -12.68
N ILE A 304 5.92 -26.16 -11.75
CA ILE A 304 4.89 -25.20 -11.33
C ILE A 304 5.39 -23.79 -11.58
N GLY A 305 4.59 -22.98 -12.26
CA GLY A 305 4.96 -21.61 -12.59
C GLY A 305 4.05 -21.01 -13.66
N ASN A 306 4.50 -19.89 -14.22
CA ASN A 306 3.78 -19.22 -15.29
C ASN A 306 4.01 -19.91 -16.63
N MET A 307 2.98 -20.52 -17.17
CA MET A 307 2.99 -21.30 -18.39
C MET A 307 2.07 -20.67 -19.44
N GLY A 308 2.54 -20.54 -20.67
CA GLY A 308 1.74 -19.97 -21.76
C GLY A 308 2.60 -19.20 -22.76
N SER A 309 2.05 -18.12 -23.31
CA SER A 309 2.76 -17.21 -24.22
C SER A 309 3.30 -15.98 -23.47
N GLU A 310 4.17 -15.22 -24.13
CA GLU A 310 4.70 -13.96 -23.57
C GLU A 310 3.59 -12.94 -23.23
N SER A 311 2.49 -12.97 -23.99
CA SER A 311 1.35 -12.05 -23.81
C SER A 311 0.24 -12.58 -22.89
N ARG A 312 0.22 -13.91 -22.63
CA ARG A 312 -0.80 -14.55 -21.81
C ARG A 312 -0.26 -15.85 -21.22
N PHE A 313 -0.18 -15.89 -19.92
CA PHE A 313 0.24 -17.07 -19.17
C PHE A 313 -0.66 -17.28 -17.94
N ASP A 314 -0.77 -18.54 -17.52
CA ASP A 314 -1.44 -18.95 -16.29
C ASP A 314 -0.41 -19.56 -15.34
N TYR A 315 -0.54 -19.30 -14.05
CA TYR A 315 0.26 -20.00 -13.04
C TYR A 315 -0.37 -21.37 -12.84
N THR A 316 0.33 -22.43 -13.23
CA THR A 316 -0.21 -23.79 -13.25
C THR A 316 0.88 -24.82 -13.06
N ALA A 317 0.49 -26.11 -13.01
CA ALA A 317 1.37 -27.25 -12.90
C ALA A 317 1.36 -28.09 -14.18
N ILE A 318 2.54 -28.51 -14.63
CA ILE A 318 2.70 -29.45 -15.76
C ILE A 318 3.60 -30.61 -15.32
N GLY A 319 3.10 -31.84 -15.51
CA GLY A 319 3.88 -33.03 -15.16
C GLY A 319 3.06 -34.32 -15.21
N ASP A 320 3.78 -35.45 -15.16
CA ASP A 320 3.13 -36.77 -15.15
C ASP A 320 2.23 -36.95 -13.93
N ALA A 321 2.64 -36.43 -12.75
CA ALA A 321 1.87 -36.53 -11.54
C ALA A 321 0.50 -35.81 -11.65
N VAL A 322 0.45 -34.69 -12.38
CA VAL A 322 -0.80 -33.96 -12.67
C VAL A 322 -1.71 -34.78 -13.57
N ASN A 323 -1.14 -35.33 -14.65
CA ASN A 323 -1.89 -36.16 -15.59
C ASN A 323 -2.45 -37.43 -14.93
N ILE A 324 -1.69 -38.01 -13.97
CA ILE A 324 -2.18 -39.16 -13.19
C ILE A 324 -3.40 -38.75 -12.36
N ALA A 325 -3.35 -37.61 -11.65
CA ALA A 325 -4.51 -37.13 -10.85
C ALA A 325 -5.78 -36.95 -11.71
N ALA A 326 -5.64 -36.35 -12.90
CA ALA A 326 -6.76 -36.18 -13.84
C ALA A 326 -7.31 -37.54 -14.33
N ARG A 327 -6.42 -38.52 -14.58
CA ARG A 327 -6.84 -39.87 -15.01
C ARG A 327 -7.48 -40.65 -13.88
N LEU A 328 -7.06 -40.45 -12.62
CA LEU A 328 -7.70 -41.04 -11.47
C LEU A 328 -9.12 -40.49 -11.30
N GLU A 329 -9.30 -39.18 -11.45
CA GLU A 329 -10.63 -38.60 -11.45
C GLU A 329 -11.53 -39.29 -12.48
N SER A 330 -11.14 -39.29 -13.77
CA SER A 330 -11.92 -39.93 -14.84
C SER A 330 -12.12 -41.43 -14.61
N GLY A 331 -11.17 -42.11 -13.99
CA GLY A 331 -11.20 -43.52 -13.64
C GLY A 331 -12.19 -43.86 -12.52
N THR A 332 -12.67 -42.90 -11.75
CA THR A 332 -13.63 -43.10 -10.67
C THR A 332 -14.96 -43.74 -11.17
N LYS A 333 -15.34 -43.41 -12.39
CA LYS A 333 -16.55 -43.97 -13.02
C LYS A 333 -16.41 -45.46 -13.32
N GLU A 334 -15.24 -45.88 -13.85
CA GLU A 334 -14.95 -47.27 -14.18
C GLU A 334 -14.77 -48.10 -12.91
N ALA A 335 -14.10 -47.54 -11.89
CA ALA A 335 -13.87 -48.17 -10.61
C ALA A 335 -15.15 -48.25 -9.74
N GLY A 336 -16.23 -47.51 -10.07
CA GLY A 336 -17.46 -47.46 -9.31
C GLY A 336 -17.34 -46.78 -7.94
N VAL A 337 -16.38 -45.89 -7.77
CA VAL A 337 -16.11 -45.16 -6.52
C VAL A 337 -16.16 -43.67 -6.70
N GLY A 338 -16.37 -42.91 -5.64
CA GLY A 338 -16.38 -41.43 -5.68
C GLY A 338 -14.98 -40.84 -5.70
N VAL A 339 -13.99 -41.53 -5.15
CA VAL A 339 -12.63 -41.03 -4.97
C VAL A 339 -11.61 -42.07 -5.39
N LEU A 340 -10.61 -41.68 -6.16
CA LEU A 340 -9.42 -42.50 -6.43
C LEU A 340 -8.13 -41.73 -5.99
N ILE A 341 -7.31 -42.44 -5.24
CA ILE A 341 -6.07 -41.94 -4.66
C ILE A 341 -4.90 -42.72 -5.27
N GLY A 342 -3.92 -42.02 -5.83
CA GLY A 342 -2.73 -42.62 -6.40
C GLY A 342 -1.77 -43.14 -5.34
N TYR A 343 -0.96 -44.16 -5.69
CA TYR A 343 0.01 -44.78 -4.84
C TYR A 343 0.91 -43.79 -4.07
N ASN A 344 1.45 -42.79 -4.75
CA ASN A 344 2.36 -41.81 -4.13
C ASN A 344 1.69 -40.97 -3.02
N THR A 345 0.39 -40.76 -3.07
CA THR A 345 -0.37 -40.11 -2.00
C THR A 345 -0.63 -41.12 -0.89
N ALA A 346 -1.07 -42.32 -1.27
CA ALA A 346 -1.45 -43.37 -0.34
C ALA A 346 -0.33 -43.79 0.64
N ILE A 347 0.90 -43.85 0.18
CA ILE A 347 2.06 -44.25 1.03
C ILE A 347 2.56 -43.15 1.97
N LYS A 348 2.03 -41.91 1.83
CA LYS A 348 2.47 -40.74 2.60
C LYS A 348 1.39 -40.13 3.47
N THR A 349 0.21 -40.69 3.42
CA THR A 349 -0.91 -40.27 4.25
C THR A 349 -1.03 -41.13 5.49
N ASP A 350 -1.59 -40.57 6.56
CA ASP A 350 -1.95 -41.27 7.78
C ASP A 350 -3.33 -41.96 7.70
N TYR A 351 -4.05 -41.77 6.58
CA TYR A 351 -5.37 -42.39 6.37
C TYR A 351 -5.29 -43.86 6.04
N GLU A 352 -6.13 -44.65 6.63
CA GLU A 352 -6.36 -46.04 6.23
C GLU A 352 -7.09 -46.11 4.90
N LEU A 353 -6.41 -46.59 3.88
CA LEU A 353 -6.92 -46.63 2.51
C LEU A 353 -7.04 -48.10 2.05
N ARG A 354 -8.12 -48.38 1.32
CA ARG A 354 -8.36 -49.69 0.72
C ARG A 354 -7.74 -49.74 -0.69
N LEU A 355 -6.88 -50.71 -0.94
CA LEU A 355 -6.35 -50.98 -2.28
C LEU A 355 -7.46 -51.51 -3.19
N LEU A 356 -7.56 -50.98 -4.38
CA LEU A 356 -8.45 -51.44 -5.45
C LEU A 356 -7.70 -52.25 -6.50
N GLN A 357 -8.44 -52.81 -7.44
CA GLN A 357 -7.82 -53.42 -8.61
C GLN A 357 -7.05 -52.35 -9.41
N PRO A 358 -5.84 -52.71 -9.91
CA PRO A 358 -5.05 -51.75 -10.66
C PRO A 358 -5.82 -51.19 -11.88
N LEU A 359 -5.81 -49.89 -11.99
CA LEU A 359 -6.54 -49.16 -13.06
C LEU A 359 -5.67 -49.02 -14.31
N LYS A 360 -6.19 -49.46 -15.44
CA LYS A 360 -5.54 -49.28 -16.74
C LYS A 360 -5.90 -47.93 -17.30
N VAL A 361 -4.94 -46.99 -17.35
CA VAL A 361 -5.17 -45.64 -17.85
C VAL A 361 -4.51 -45.41 -19.21
N LYS A 362 -5.12 -44.62 -20.08
CA LYS A 362 -4.62 -44.32 -21.42
C LYS A 362 -3.20 -43.69 -21.35
N GLY A 363 -2.24 -44.22 -22.12
CA GLY A 363 -0.86 -43.70 -22.20
C GLY A 363 0.04 -44.12 -21.04
N LYS A 364 -0.33 -45.17 -20.31
CA LYS A 364 0.59 -45.88 -19.38
C LYS A 364 0.64 -47.35 -19.77
N ASP A 365 1.84 -47.89 -19.88
CA ASP A 365 2.04 -49.32 -20.21
C ASP A 365 1.67 -50.24 -19.06
N LYS A 366 1.85 -49.75 -17.84
CA LYS A 366 1.52 -50.50 -16.62
C LYS A 366 0.29 -49.92 -15.96
N PRO A 367 -0.62 -50.77 -15.46
CA PRO A 367 -1.75 -50.34 -14.65
C PRO A 367 -1.26 -49.58 -13.42
N LEU A 368 -2.04 -48.58 -12.98
CA LEU A 368 -1.75 -47.80 -11.79
C LEU A 368 -2.32 -48.50 -10.55
N GLU A 369 -1.56 -48.58 -9.48
CA GLU A 369 -2.07 -48.92 -8.17
C GLU A 369 -2.90 -47.75 -7.66
N VAL A 370 -4.15 -48.04 -7.31
CA VAL A 370 -5.15 -47.02 -6.89
C VAL A 370 -5.83 -47.45 -5.60
N TYR A 371 -6.13 -46.46 -4.80
CA TYR A 371 -6.70 -46.61 -3.49
C TYR A 371 -8.00 -45.79 -3.37
N THR A 372 -8.82 -46.18 -2.43
CA THR A 372 -10.00 -45.44 -2.01
C THR A 372 -10.20 -45.59 -0.52
N TRP A 373 -11.16 -44.90 0.05
CA TRP A 373 -11.64 -45.16 1.39
C TRP A 373 -13.13 -45.53 1.35
N ASP A 374 -13.57 -46.26 2.33
CA ASP A 374 -14.99 -46.47 2.61
C ASP A 374 -15.41 -45.34 3.59
N LEU A 375 -16.10 -44.33 3.08
CA LEU A 375 -16.84 -43.44 3.97
C LEU A 375 -18.07 -44.18 4.41
N SER A 376 -18.01 -44.76 5.62
CA SER A 376 -19.17 -45.37 6.29
C SER A 376 -20.04 -44.29 6.90
#